data_fd135d6692e38f207666d6f84fd1b7d2
#
_entry.id   fd135d6692e38f207666d6f84fd1b7d2
#
_cell.length_a   1.000
_cell.length_b   1.000
_cell.length_c   1.000
_cell.angle_alpha   90.00
_cell.angle_beta   90.00
_cell.angle_gamma   90.00
#
_symmetry.space_group_name_H-M   'P 1'
#
loop_
_entity.id
_entity.type
_entity.pdbx_description
1 polymer ?
#
loop_
_entity_poly.entity_id
_entity_poly.type
_entity_poly.pdbx_seq_one_letter_code
_entity_poly.pdbx_strand_id
1 'polypeptide(L)' 'MIWIGDVLVSRGEGGVYNERMLGGARIWEPYRSKLAALYHVGKGVELEPSLRVLYLGAANGTTVSHVADYTEAVYAVEFA' A
#
# COMPACT_ATOMS: atom_id res chain seq x y z
N MET A 1 2.63 0.30 -10.44
CA MET A 1 2.30 -0.68 -9.38
C MET A 1 3.07 -1.97 -9.64
N ILE A 2 3.38 -2.71 -8.60
CA ILE A 2 4.16 -3.95 -8.75
C ILE A 2 3.22 -5.14 -8.58
N TRP A 3 3.18 -6.00 -9.58
CA TRP A 3 2.33 -7.19 -9.61
C TRP A 3 3.17 -8.45 -9.77
N ILE A 4 2.86 -9.47 -9.00
CA ILE A 4 3.38 -10.82 -9.21
C ILE A 4 2.18 -11.68 -9.59
N GLY A 5 2.02 -11.95 -10.90
CA GLY A 5 0.77 -12.50 -11.41
C GLY A 5 -0.41 -11.57 -11.12
N ASP A 6 -1.41 -12.07 -10.41
CA ASP A 6 -2.59 -11.29 -10.02
C ASP A 6 -2.46 -10.68 -8.62
N VAL A 7 -1.29 -10.75 -8.02
CA VAL A 7 -1.08 -10.30 -6.65
C VAL A 7 -0.38 -8.95 -6.65
N LEU A 8 -1.01 -7.95 -6.03
CA LEU A 8 -0.41 -6.64 -5.83
C LEU A 8 0.53 -6.71 -4.64
N VAL A 9 1.74 -6.20 -4.81
CA VAL A 9 2.76 -6.21 -3.76
C VAL A 9 3.40 -4.85 -3.60
N SER A 10 4.08 -4.66 -2.46
CA SER A 10 4.96 -3.51 -2.27
C SER A 10 6.28 -3.99 -1.69
N ARG A 11 7.36 -3.23 -1.91
CA ARG A 11 8.69 -3.63 -1.48
C ARG A 11 9.05 -2.91 -0.18
N GLY A 12 9.13 -3.66 0.90
CA GLY A 12 9.49 -3.15 2.21
C GLY A 12 9.63 -4.29 3.21
N GLU A 13 9.95 -3.97 4.44
CA GLU A 13 10.04 -4.96 5.50
C GLU A 13 8.65 -5.43 5.90
N GLY A 14 8.46 -6.74 6.00
CA GLY A 14 7.18 -7.32 6.38
C GLY A 14 7.03 -7.54 7.88
N GLY A 15 5.85 -8.00 8.25
CA GLY A 15 5.55 -8.50 9.60
C GLY A 15 4.91 -7.51 10.54
N VAL A 16 4.99 -6.20 10.30
CA VAL A 16 4.44 -5.18 11.21
C VAL A 16 2.91 -5.24 11.24
N TYR A 17 2.29 -5.45 10.08
CA TYR A 17 0.83 -5.47 9.95
C TYR A 17 0.29 -6.88 9.72
N ASN A 18 1.12 -7.89 9.98
CA ASN A 18 0.77 -9.29 9.79
C ASN A 18 0.37 -9.60 8.33
N GLU A 19 0.92 -8.88 7.38
CA GLU A 19 0.70 -9.13 5.96
C GLU A 19 1.44 -10.38 5.51
N ARG A 20 0.90 -11.05 4.50
CA ARG A 20 1.57 -12.18 3.87
C ARG A 20 2.68 -11.68 2.94
N MET A 21 3.66 -12.53 2.72
CA MET A 21 4.81 -12.23 1.85
C MET A 21 4.82 -13.16 0.64
N LEU A 22 5.31 -12.64 -0.47
CA LEU A 22 5.45 -13.40 -1.71
C LEU A 22 6.76 -12.97 -2.39
N GLY A 23 7.72 -13.90 -2.50
CA GLY A 23 8.99 -13.62 -3.15
C GLY A 23 9.74 -12.46 -2.50
N GLY A 24 9.67 -12.34 -1.18
CA GLY A 24 10.32 -11.25 -0.44
C GLY A 24 9.59 -9.92 -0.50
N ALA A 25 8.45 -9.85 -1.19
CA ALA A 25 7.63 -8.65 -1.23
C ALA A 25 6.42 -8.78 -0.31
N ARG A 26 5.91 -7.64 0.15
CA ARG A 26 4.72 -7.59 0.99
C ARG A 26 3.47 -7.67 0.12
N ILE A 27 2.55 -8.57 0.45
CA ILE A 27 1.27 -8.65 -0.26
C ILE A 27 0.35 -7.52 0.23
N TRP A 28 -0.19 -6.76 -0.73
CA TRP A 28 -1.12 -5.67 -0.46
C TRP A 28 -2.52 -6.13 -0.84
N GLU A 29 -3.27 -6.59 0.16
CA GLU A 29 -4.53 -7.29 -0.06
C GLU A 29 -5.72 -6.35 -0.26
N PRO A 30 -6.53 -6.58 -1.31
CA PRO A 30 -7.70 -5.76 -1.58
C PRO A 30 -8.79 -5.87 -0.51
N TYR A 31 -8.83 -6.97 0.22
CA TYR A 31 -9.81 -7.16 1.29
C TYR A 31 -9.47 -6.37 2.56
N ARG A 32 -8.23 -5.90 2.66
CA ARG A 32 -7.75 -5.13 3.81
C ARG A 32 -7.47 -3.67 3.47
N SER A 33 -7.64 -3.28 2.21
CA SER A 33 -7.29 -1.95 1.75
C SER A 33 -8.17 -1.56 0.56
N LYS A 34 -8.95 -0.50 0.75
CA LYS A 34 -9.78 0.04 -0.34
C LYS A 34 -8.93 0.52 -1.51
N LEU A 35 -7.77 1.07 -1.23
CA LEU A 35 -6.86 1.52 -2.29
C LEU A 35 -6.33 0.35 -3.10
N ALA A 36 -5.94 -0.75 -2.45
CA ALA A 36 -5.54 -1.95 -3.17
C ALA A 36 -6.69 -2.49 -4.02
N ALA A 37 -7.92 -2.46 -3.50
CA ALA A 37 -9.09 -2.87 -4.27
C ALA A 37 -9.29 -2.01 -5.52
N LEU A 38 -9.05 -0.70 -5.42
CA LEU A 38 -9.11 0.19 -6.58
C LEU A 38 -8.09 -0.21 -7.65
N TYR A 39 -6.87 -0.54 -7.26
CA TYR A 39 -5.86 -0.98 -8.23
C TYR A 39 -6.24 -2.30 -8.89
N HIS A 40 -6.89 -3.21 -8.16
CA HIS A 40 -7.35 -4.47 -8.71
C HIS A 40 -8.42 -4.31 -9.79
N VAL A 41 -9.22 -3.24 -9.72
CA VAL A 41 -10.23 -2.96 -10.77
C VAL A 41 -9.73 -1.97 -11.82
N GLY A 42 -8.43 -1.70 -11.84
CA GLY A 42 -7.83 -0.81 -12.84
C GLY A 42 -8.03 0.66 -12.59
N LYS A 43 -8.35 1.03 -11.35
CA LYS A 43 -8.54 2.42 -10.92
C LYS A 43 -7.43 2.80 -9.96
N GLY A 44 -7.47 4.04 -9.50
CA GLY A 44 -6.53 4.53 -8.50
C GLY A 44 -5.42 5.37 -9.11
N VAL A 45 -4.74 6.10 -8.23
CA VAL A 45 -3.64 7.00 -8.61
C VAL A 45 -2.36 6.20 -8.74
N GLU A 46 -1.62 6.42 -9.82
CA GLU A 46 -0.31 5.80 -9.99
C GLU A 46 0.66 6.34 -8.94
N LEU A 47 1.29 5.44 -8.20
CA LEU A 47 2.28 5.80 -7.18
C LEU A 47 3.68 5.76 -7.78
N GLU A 48 4.45 6.82 -7.54
CA GLU A 48 5.80 6.96 -8.06
C GLU A 48 6.77 7.31 -6.92
N PRO A 49 8.07 6.93 -7.04
CA PRO A 49 9.03 7.17 -5.96
C PRO A 49 9.24 8.63 -5.59
N SER A 50 8.95 9.56 -6.48
CA SER A 50 9.13 10.99 -6.23
C SER A 50 7.93 11.63 -5.51
N LEU A 51 6.81 10.92 -5.38
CA LEU A 51 5.60 11.49 -4.78
C LEU A 51 5.72 11.66 -3.28
N ARG A 52 5.11 12.73 -2.80
CA ARG A 52 4.87 12.98 -1.39
C ARG A 52 3.36 13.00 -1.20
N VAL A 53 2.85 12.12 -0.34
CA VAL A 53 1.42 11.83 -0.23
C VAL A 53 0.89 12.30 1.13
N LEU A 54 -0.25 12.98 1.11
CA LEU A 54 -1.04 13.22 2.31
C LEU A 54 -2.19 12.20 2.33
N TYR A 55 -2.22 11.38 3.35
CA TYR A 55 -3.23 10.33 3.48
C TYR A 55 -4.16 10.65 4.64
N LEU A 56 -5.43 10.90 4.33
CA LEU A 56 -6.44 11.22 5.34
C LEU A 56 -7.24 9.98 5.70
N GLY A 57 -7.43 9.75 7.02
CA GLY A 57 -8.14 8.57 7.50
C GLY A 57 -7.29 7.31 7.45
N ALA A 58 -6.10 7.36 8.03
CA ALA A 58 -5.09 6.30 7.91
C ALA A 58 -5.44 5.01 8.67
N ALA A 59 -6.42 5.03 9.55
CA ALA A 59 -6.82 3.91 10.39
C ALA A 59 -5.61 3.30 11.15
N ASN A 60 -5.36 1.99 11.01
CA ASN A 60 -4.23 1.34 11.69
C ASN A 60 -2.90 1.50 10.93
N GLY A 61 -2.90 2.17 9.78
CA GLY A 61 -1.68 2.41 9.00
C GLY A 61 -1.32 1.33 7.98
N THR A 62 -2.10 0.26 7.83
CA THR A 62 -1.77 -0.81 6.89
C THR A 62 -1.63 -0.29 5.45
N THR A 63 -2.66 0.41 4.95
CA THR A 63 -2.63 0.99 3.60
C THR A 63 -1.49 2.00 3.46
N VAL A 64 -1.34 2.89 4.44
CA VAL A 64 -0.28 3.90 4.45
C VAL A 64 1.10 3.25 4.35
N SER A 65 1.30 2.13 5.04
CA SER A 65 2.59 1.43 5.01
C SER A 65 2.94 0.93 3.61
N HIS A 66 1.95 0.47 2.84
CA HIS A 66 2.17 0.06 1.45
C HIS A 66 2.41 1.26 0.54
N VAL A 67 1.68 2.34 0.73
CA VAL A 67 1.91 3.59 -0.03
C VAL A 67 3.32 4.08 0.21
N ALA A 68 3.80 4.02 1.46
CA ALA A 68 5.15 4.43 1.81
C ALA A 68 6.23 3.62 1.09
N ASP A 69 5.97 2.35 0.79
CA ASP A 69 6.91 1.52 0.03
C ASP A 69 7.10 2.00 -1.42
N TYR A 70 6.14 2.77 -1.95
CA TYR A 70 6.15 3.25 -3.34
C TYR A 70 6.63 4.69 -3.49
N THR A 71 6.61 5.47 -2.43
CA THR A 71 6.71 6.93 -2.53
C THR A 71 7.85 7.46 -1.67
N GLU A 72 8.20 8.73 -1.88
CA GLU A 72 9.25 9.40 -1.11
C GLU A 72 8.83 9.60 0.35
N ALA A 73 7.59 10.01 0.56
CA ALA A 73 7.08 10.28 1.91
C ALA A 73 5.56 10.20 1.94
N VAL A 74 5.03 9.75 3.08
CA VAL A 74 3.59 9.77 3.34
C VAL A 74 3.36 10.47 4.66
N TYR A 75 2.46 11.45 4.66
CA TYR A 75 1.99 12.14 5.85
C TYR A 75 0.59 11.64 6.15
N ALA A 76 0.42 10.90 7.22
CA ALA A 76 -0.83 10.23 7.55
C ALA A 76 -1.55 10.93 8.70
N VAL A 77 -2.85 11.12 8.55
CA VAL A 77 -3.71 11.73 9.58
C VAL A 77 -4.86 10.78 9.87
N GLU A 78 -5.07 10.48 11.15
CA GLU A 78 -6.22 9.68 11.60
C GLU A 78 -7.07 10.53 12.53
N PHE A 79 -8.39 10.44 12.31
CA PHE A 79 -9.36 11.27 13.02
C PHE A 79 -10.11 10.52 14.12
N ALA A 80 -9.67 9.39 14.51
CA ALA A 80 -10.34 8.51 15.49
C ALA A 80 -10.67 9.21 16.81
#